data_b7325c7a94933d1ac6a074c24bac2fc9
#
_entry.id   b7325c7a94933d1ac6a074c24bac2fc9
#
_cell.length_a   1.000
_cell.length_b   1.000
_cell.length_c   1.000
_cell.angle_alpha   90.00
_cell.angle_beta   90.00
_cell.angle_gamma   90.00
#
_symmetry.space_group_name_H-M   'P 1'
#
loop_
_entity.id
_entity.type
_entity.pdbx_description
1 polymer ?
#
loop_
_entity_poly.entity_id
_entity_poly.type
_entity_poly.pdbx_seq_one_letter_code
_entity_poly.pdbx_strand_id
1 'polypeptide(L)'
;QRQMCIRDRDYVMLKPDRLVPAPKSVPLQVASFTELISVSRHTISRFDSIAHARRDRIGVWGDGNLGFFTALLLHYLYPETELYVFGTVAEKLAYFTFAQETFLVDKLEDSVMVDHAFECVGGSGSRSAINQIIDNINPEGTIAIMGVSENFVEINTRMMLEKGLRMFGSSRSGRKDFLQTVEL
;
A
#
# COMPACT_ATOMS: atom_id res chain seq x y z
N GLN A 1 -10.83 15.22 1.12
CA GLN A 1 -11.05 14.29 2.25
C GLN A 1 -12.44 14.41 2.87
N ARG A 2 -12.96 15.60 3.10
CA ARG A 2 -14.35 15.79 3.58
C ARG A 2 -15.42 15.26 2.62
N GLN A 3 -15.12 15.05 1.36
CA GLN A 3 -16.08 14.52 0.37
C GLN A 3 -16.34 13.03 0.47
N MET A 4 -15.44 12.24 1.06
CA MET A 4 -15.66 10.78 1.21
C MET A 4 -16.72 10.46 2.28
N CYS A 5 -16.74 11.20 3.38
CA CYS A 5 -17.72 10.99 4.46
C CYS A 5 -19.13 11.55 4.18
N ILE A 6 -19.30 12.32 3.10
CA ILE A 6 -20.62 12.92 2.73
C ILE A 6 -21.37 12.02 1.72
N ARG A 7 -20.85 10.84 1.37
CA ARG A 7 -21.39 10.01 0.29
C ARG A 7 -22.36 8.91 0.73
N ASP A 8 -22.66 8.80 2.00
CA ASP A 8 -23.73 7.93 2.49
C ASP A 8 -25.08 8.46 2.00
N ARG A 9 -25.57 7.91 0.90
CA ARG A 9 -26.84 8.27 0.27
C ARG A 9 -27.37 7.11 -0.54
N ASP A 10 -28.68 7.01 -0.62
CA ASP A 10 -29.36 5.95 -1.35
C ASP A 10 -29.23 6.09 -2.87
N TYR A 11 -29.06 7.33 -3.34
CA TYR A 11 -28.95 7.64 -4.77
C TYR A 11 -27.80 8.58 -5.05
N VAL A 12 -27.08 8.32 -6.14
CA VAL A 12 -26.04 9.19 -6.67
C VAL A 12 -26.25 9.36 -8.18
N MET A 13 -26.10 10.59 -8.68
CA MET A 13 -26.14 10.88 -10.10
C MET A 13 -24.73 11.12 -10.62
N LEU A 14 -24.27 10.24 -11.50
CA LEU A 14 -22.96 10.30 -12.15
C LEU A 14 -23.07 10.13 -13.65
N LYS A 15 -22.10 10.65 -14.41
CA LYS A 15 -21.99 10.36 -15.83
C LYS A 15 -21.69 8.86 -16.02
N PRO A 16 -22.21 8.21 -17.07
CA PRO A 16 -22.00 6.77 -17.31
C PRO A 16 -20.52 6.37 -17.42
N ASP A 17 -19.66 7.25 -17.95
CA ASP A 17 -18.22 7.05 -18.07
C ASP A 17 -17.50 7.02 -16.70
N ARG A 18 -18.17 7.46 -15.63
CA ARG A 18 -17.70 7.40 -14.25
C ARG A 18 -18.15 6.14 -13.50
N LEU A 19 -18.86 5.25 -14.14
CA LEU A 19 -19.39 4.02 -13.55
C LEU A 19 -18.61 2.82 -14.07
N VAL A 20 -18.26 1.92 -13.16
CA VAL A 20 -17.71 0.59 -13.46
C VAL A 20 -18.68 -0.43 -12.84
N PRO A 21 -19.30 -1.30 -13.64
CA PRO A 21 -20.19 -2.33 -13.11
C PRO A 21 -19.41 -3.32 -12.26
N ALA A 22 -19.92 -3.62 -11.07
CA ALA A 22 -19.40 -4.73 -10.28
C ALA A 22 -19.86 -6.06 -10.90
N PRO A 23 -19.02 -7.10 -10.95
CA PRO A 23 -19.41 -8.43 -11.41
C PRO A 23 -20.54 -8.98 -10.53
N LYS A 24 -21.56 -9.56 -11.16
CA LYS A 24 -22.72 -10.14 -10.41
C LYS A 24 -22.32 -11.34 -9.53
N SER A 25 -21.19 -11.96 -9.82
CA SER A 25 -20.62 -13.08 -9.06
C SER A 25 -19.99 -12.64 -7.73
N VAL A 26 -19.69 -11.35 -7.57
CA VAL A 26 -19.01 -10.81 -6.37
C VAL A 26 -20.07 -10.27 -5.40
N PRO A 27 -20.12 -10.76 -4.15
CA PRO A 27 -21.01 -10.21 -3.12
C PRO A 27 -20.75 -8.72 -2.90
N LEU A 28 -21.81 -7.92 -2.65
CA LEU A 28 -21.69 -6.47 -2.48
C LEU A 28 -20.74 -6.07 -1.35
N GLN A 29 -20.68 -6.86 -0.27
CA GLN A 29 -19.76 -6.64 0.84
C GLN A 29 -18.29 -6.74 0.39
N VAL A 30 -17.99 -7.65 -0.52
CA VAL A 30 -16.65 -7.78 -1.11
C VAL A 30 -16.41 -6.67 -2.14
N ALA A 31 -17.39 -6.39 -3.00
CA ALA A 31 -17.32 -5.33 -4.00
C ALA A 31 -17.11 -3.93 -3.38
N SER A 32 -17.50 -3.71 -2.12
CA SER A 32 -17.28 -2.45 -1.41
C SER A 32 -15.79 -2.10 -1.25
N PHE A 33 -14.89 -3.08 -1.30
CA PHE A 33 -13.43 -2.87 -1.24
C PHE A 33 -12.80 -2.52 -2.59
N THR A 34 -13.56 -2.55 -3.70
CA THR A 34 -13.02 -2.30 -5.05
C THR A 34 -12.30 -0.95 -5.15
N GLU A 35 -12.83 0.10 -4.50
CA GLU A 35 -12.16 1.42 -4.50
C GLU A 35 -10.79 1.34 -3.85
N LEU A 36 -10.69 0.75 -2.68
CA LEU A 36 -9.43 0.63 -1.94
C LEU A 36 -8.40 -0.24 -2.70
N ILE A 37 -8.84 -1.34 -3.28
CA ILE A 37 -8.01 -2.21 -4.12
C ILE A 37 -7.53 -1.45 -5.37
N SER A 38 -8.40 -0.63 -5.98
CA SER A 38 -8.04 0.17 -7.15
C SER A 38 -6.96 1.22 -6.85
N VAL A 39 -6.94 1.78 -5.63
CA VAL A 39 -5.87 2.68 -5.16
C VAL A 39 -4.54 1.93 -5.06
N SER A 40 -4.56 0.73 -4.47
CA SER A 40 -3.37 -0.13 -4.40
C SER A 40 -2.88 -0.53 -5.80
N ARG A 41 -3.80 -0.89 -6.71
CA ARG A 41 -3.48 -1.23 -8.11
C ARG A 41 -2.84 -0.07 -8.85
N HIS A 42 -3.38 1.15 -8.68
CA HIS A 42 -2.81 2.37 -9.25
C HIS A 42 -1.38 2.61 -8.75
N THR A 43 -1.16 2.48 -7.44
CA THR A 43 0.16 2.67 -6.84
C THR A 43 1.17 1.64 -7.35
N ILE A 44 0.78 0.36 -7.45
CA ILE A 44 1.65 -0.70 -7.98
C ILE A 44 1.99 -0.43 -9.46
N SER A 45 1.03 0.01 -10.26
CA SER A 45 1.29 0.38 -11.66
C SER A 45 2.31 1.51 -11.81
N ARG A 46 2.27 2.50 -10.91
CA ARG A 46 3.27 3.58 -10.87
C ARG A 46 4.63 3.08 -10.36
N PHE A 47 4.61 2.24 -9.34
CA PHE A 47 5.80 1.57 -8.83
C PHE A 47 6.53 0.82 -9.94
N ASP A 48 5.83 0.05 -10.77
CA ASP A 48 6.40 -0.69 -11.88
C ASP A 48 7.15 0.17 -12.90
N SER A 49 6.73 1.42 -13.05
CA SER A 49 7.36 2.34 -14.03
C SER A 49 8.65 2.99 -13.54
N ILE A 50 8.94 2.93 -12.21
CA ILE A 50 10.06 3.66 -11.61
C ILE A 50 11.00 2.80 -10.78
N ALA A 51 10.52 1.65 -10.29
CA ALA A 51 11.31 0.75 -9.46
C ALA A 51 12.32 -0.05 -10.31
N HIS A 52 13.46 -0.37 -9.73
CA HIS A 52 14.38 -1.32 -10.37
C HIS A 52 13.81 -2.75 -10.36
N ALA A 53 14.44 -3.64 -11.14
CA ALA A 53 13.90 -4.98 -11.37
C ALA A 53 14.10 -5.96 -10.20
N ARG A 54 15.07 -5.72 -9.30
CA ARG A 54 15.28 -6.58 -8.14
C ARG A 54 14.09 -6.44 -7.19
N ARG A 55 13.37 -7.52 -6.96
CA ARG A 55 12.14 -7.58 -6.18
C ARG A 55 12.07 -8.87 -5.37
N ASP A 56 13.23 -9.29 -4.85
CA ASP A 56 13.29 -10.51 -4.04
C ASP A 56 12.48 -10.34 -2.77
N ARG A 57 12.51 -9.11 -2.19
CA ARG A 57 11.83 -8.78 -0.95
C ARG A 57 11.09 -7.45 -1.06
N ILE A 58 9.80 -7.45 -0.78
CA ILE A 58 8.99 -6.23 -0.70
C ILE A 58 8.38 -6.12 0.69
N GLY A 59 8.49 -4.93 1.30
CA GLY A 59 7.91 -4.63 2.60
C GLY A 59 6.65 -3.77 2.50
N VAL A 60 5.65 -4.09 3.30
CA VAL A 60 4.44 -3.27 3.48
C VAL A 60 4.34 -2.84 4.94
N TRP A 61 4.40 -1.55 5.19
CA TRP A 61 4.21 -0.95 6.53
C TRP A 61 2.77 -0.51 6.69
N GLY A 62 2.05 -1.16 7.59
CA GLY A 62 0.64 -0.90 7.93
C GLY A 62 -0.23 -2.15 7.93
N ASP A 63 -0.85 -2.41 9.07
CA ASP A 63 -1.73 -3.56 9.34
C ASP A 63 -3.23 -3.24 9.17
N GLY A 64 -3.54 -2.08 8.56
CA GLY A 64 -4.91 -1.67 8.24
C GLY A 64 -5.39 -2.19 6.88
N ASN A 65 -6.63 -1.82 6.49
CA ASN A 65 -7.22 -2.26 5.23
C ASN A 65 -6.37 -1.91 4.00
N LEU A 66 -5.78 -0.71 3.96
CA LEU A 66 -4.93 -0.30 2.84
C LEU A 66 -3.69 -1.19 2.74
N GLY A 67 -3.01 -1.46 3.86
CA GLY A 67 -1.86 -2.37 3.91
C GLY A 67 -2.24 -3.79 3.51
N PHE A 68 -3.39 -4.30 3.99
CA PHE A 68 -3.87 -5.63 3.65
C PHE A 68 -4.09 -5.80 2.15
N PHE A 69 -4.85 -4.91 1.51
CA PHE A 69 -5.11 -5.04 0.08
C PHE A 69 -3.89 -4.73 -0.79
N THR A 70 -3.00 -3.85 -0.34
CA THR A 70 -1.72 -3.62 -1.03
C THR A 70 -0.86 -4.88 -0.99
N ALA A 71 -0.71 -5.48 0.18
CA ALA A 71 0.05 -6.72 0.37
C ALA A 71 -0.56 -7.89 -0.42
N LEU A 72 -1.88 -8.06 -0.37
CA LEU A 72 -2.58 -9.11 -1.12
C LEU A 72 -2.38 -8.97 -2.64
N LEU A 73 -2.47 -7.74 -3.16
CA LEU A 73 -2.21 -7.46 -4.57
C LEU A 73 -0.75 -7.71 -4.96
N LEU A 74 0.21 -7.33 -4.12
CA LEU A 74 1.63 -7.60 -4.35
C LEU A 74 1.90 -9.10 -4.41
N HIS A 75 1.33 -9.87 -3.46
CA HIS A 75 1.43 -11.33 -3.47
C HIS A 75 0.85 -11.96 -4.74
N TYR A 76 -0.29 -11.45 -5.23
CA TYR A 76 -0.90 -11.94 -6.46
C TYR A 76 -0.11 -11.59 -7.71
N LEU A 77 0.42 -10.36 -7.80
CA LEU A 77 1.12 -9.85 -8.97
C LEU A 77 2.59 -10.28 -9.04
N TYR A 78 3.21 -10.56 -7.90
CA TYR A 78 4.62 -10.96 -7.79
C TYR A 78 4.74 -12.23 -6.93
N PRO A 79 4.29 -13.39 -7.43
CA PRO A 79 4.21 -14.62 -6.64
C PRO A 79 5.58 -15.15 -6.17
N GLU A 80 6.67 -14.76 -6.85
CA GLU A 80 8.04 -15.15 -6.48
C GLU A 80 8.70 -14.22 -5.46
N THR A 81 8.04 -13.09 -5.11
CA THR A 81 8.58 -12.10 -4.18
C THR A 81 8.27 -12.49 -2.72
N GLU A 82 9.28 -12.49 -1.88
CA GLU A 82 9.09 -12.59 -0.43
C GLU A 82 8.43 -11.31 0.09
N LEU A 83 7.20 -11.42 0.57
CA LEU A 83 6.42 -10.31 1.07
C LEU A 83 6.51 -10.24 2.59
N TYR A 84 7.00 -9.10 3.12
CA TYR A 84 7.10 -8.82 4.53
C TYR A 84 6.09 -7.75 4.95
N VAL A 85 5.39 -7.97 6.06
CA VAL A 85 4.38 -7.02 6.54
C VAL A 85 4.74 -6.55 7.95
N PHE A 86 4.74 -5.23 8.14
CA PHE A 86 5.10 -4.56 9.37
C PHE A 86 3.87 -3.84 9.96
N GLY A 87 3.53 -4.16 11.18
CA GLY A 87 2.34 -3.60 11.83
C GLY A 87 2.51 -3.43 13.33
N THR A 88 1.47 -2.90 13.96
CA THR A 88 1.45 -2.59 15.39
C THR A 88 0.53 -3.52 16.20
N VAL A 89 -0.39 -4.23 15.53
CA VAL A 89 -1.43 -5.04 16.16
C VAL A 89 -1.32 -6.49 15.72
N ALA A 90 -0.92 -7.38 16.63
CA ALA A 90 -0.68 -8.80 16.32
C ALA A 90 -1.92 -9.51 15.74
N GLU A 91 -3.11 -9.20 16.26
CA GLU A 91 -4.38 -9.78 15.78
C GLU A 91 -4.68 -9.38 14.32
N LYS A 92 -4.28 -8.19 13.90
CA LYS A 92 -4.43 -7.75 12.49
C LYS A 92 -3.39 -8.41 11.60
N LEU A 93 -2.15 -8.51 12.06
CA LEU A 93 -1.07 -9.19 11.33
C LEU A 93 -1.40 -10.66 11.08
N ALA A 94 -2.15 -11.32 11.95
CA ALA A 94 -2.59 -12.69 11.77
C ALA A 94 -3.47 -12.92 10.52
N TYR A 95 -4.06 -11.88 9.93
CA TYR A 95 -4.81 -11.99 8.67
C TYR A 95 -3.92 -12.07 7.42
N PHE A 96 -2.65 -11.68 7.51
CA PHE A 96 -1.71 -11.69 6.38
C PHE A 96 -1.08 -13.09 6.16
N THR A 97 -1.90 -14.11 6.13
CA THR A 97 -1.47 -15.52 6.04
C THR A 97 -0.72 -15.88 4.77
N PHE A 98 -0.79 -15.02 3.75
CA PHE A 98 -0.11 -15.14 2.47
C PHE A 98 1.27 -14.46 2.44
N ALA A 99 1.60 -13.67 3.47
CA ALA A 99 2.92 -13.05 3.58
C ALA A 99 3.98 -14.08 3.99
N GLN A 100 5.24 -13.86 3.57
CA GLN A 100 6.37 -14.67 3.99
C GLN A 100 6.57 -14.56 5.50
N GLU A 101 6.48 -13.33 6.03
CA GLU A 101 6.59 -13.08 7.46
C GLU A 101 5.89 -11.77 7.84
N THR A 102 5.44 -11.69 9.11
CA THR A 102 4.83 -10.48 9.67
C THR A 102 5.58 -10.04 10.93
N PHE A 103 5.79 -8.73 11.10
CA PHE A 103 6.59 -8.17 12.18
C PHE A 103 5.81 -7.14 12.97
N LEU A 104 5.91 -7.22 14.30
CA LEU A 104 5.53 -6.12 15.18
C LEU A 104 6.66 -5.09 15.19
N VAL A 105 6.36 -3.86 14.79
CA VAL A 105 7.35 -2.80 14.59
C VAL A 105 8.10 -2.39 15.88
N ASP A 106 7.48 -2.59 17.04
CA ASP A 106 8.06 -2.32 18.36
C ASP A 106 8.95 -3.46 18.87
N LYS A 107 8.95 -4.63 18.21
CA LYS A 107 9.72 -5.82 18.54
C LYS A 107 10.70 -6.24 17.46
N LEU A 108 10.96 -5.35 16.51
CA LEU A 108 11.90 -5.63 15.43
C LEU A 108 13.34 -5.58 16.01
N GLU A 109 13.89 -6.75 16.34
CA GLU A 109 15.23 -6.89 16.93
C GLU A 109 16.36 -6.84 15.89
N ASP A 110 16.08 -7.34 14.67
CA ASP A 110 17.03 -7.37 13.56
C ASP A 110 16.54 -6.55 12.37
N SER A 111 17.45 -5.99 11.62
CA SER A 111 17.15 -5.26 10.40
C SER A 111 16.70 -6.23 9.31
N VAL A 112 15.41 -6.30 9.03
CA VAL A 112 14.87 -7.02 7.88
C VAL A 112 15.00 -6.13 6.65
N MET A 113 15.96 -6.42 5.78
CA MET A 113 16.20 -5.62 4.58
C MET A 113 15.26 -6.01 3.45
N VAL A 114 14.62 -5.02 2.84
CA VAL A 114 13.74 -5.16 1.67
C VAL A 114 14.26 -4.38 0.47
N ASP A 115 13.92 -4.78 -0.74
CA ASP A 115 14.32 -4.07 -1.96
C ASP A 115 13.43 -2.86 -2.24
N HIS A 116 12.16 -2.97 -1.91
CA HIS A 116 11.16 -1.91 -2.07
C HIS A 116 10.16 -1.92 -0.91
N ALA A 117 9.50 -0.79 -0.69
CA ALA A 117 8.55 -0.63 0.40
C ALA A 117 7.30 0.16 0.03
N PHE A 118 6.19 -0.22 0.66
CA PHE A 118 4.90 0.49 0.58
C PHE A 118 4.51 0.99 1.98
N GLU A 119 4.39 2.30 2.14
CA GLU A 119 3.92 2.93 3.38
C GLU A 119 2.41 3.09 3.32
N CYS A 120 1.69 2.37 4.17
CA CYS A 120 0.24 2.31 4.25
C CYS A 120 -0.31 2.73 5.65
N VAL A 121 0.54 3.33 6.49
CA VAL A 121 0.20 3.66 7.88
C VAL A 121 -0.65 4.94 7.94
N GLY A 122 -0.11 6.04 7.44
CA GLY A 122 -0.77 7.33 7.55
C GLY A 122 -0.81 7.93 8.96
N GLY A 123 -1.41 9.12 9.08
CA GLY A 123 -1.62 9.81 10.35
C GLY A 123 -0.33 10.09 11.12
N SER A 124 -0.41 10.01 12.45
CA SER A 124 0.74 10.24 13.34
C SER A 124 1.82 9.16 13.25
N GLY A 125 1.48 7.98 12.75
CA GLY A 125 2.41 6.87 12.57
C GLY A 125 3.33 6.99 11.35
N SER A 126 3.01 7.84 10.36
CA SER A 126 3.78 7.96 9.11
C SER A 126 5.25 8.29 9.35
N ARG A 127 5.57 9.16 10.32
CA ARG A 127 6.96 9.52 10.63
C ARG A 127 7.79 8.29 11.02
N SER A 128 7.27 7.51 11.95
CA SER A 128 7.97 6.30 12.42
C SER A 128 8.08 5.27 11.29
N ALA A 129 6.99 5.02 10.58
CA ALA A 129 6.95 4.06 9.47
C ALA A 129 7.94 4.43 8.36
N ILE A 130 7.95 5.68 7.88
CA ILE A 130 8.82 6.11 6.78
C ILE A 130 10.30 6.03 7.20
N ASN A 131 10.66 6.48 8.41
CA ASN A 131 12.04 6.39 8.85
C ASN A 131 12.48 4.94 9.07
N GLN A 132 11.61 4.09 9.62
CA GLN A 132 11.89 2.66 9.73
C GLN A 132 12.06 2.00 8.34
N ILE A 133 11.27 2.39 7.33
CA ILE A 133 11.48 1.96 5.95
C ILE A 133 12.86 2.40 5.45
N ILE A 134 13.23 3.67 5.63
CA ILE A 134 14.53 4.21 5.20
C ILE A 134 15.68 3.42 5.81
N ASP A 135 15.56 3.00 7.07
CA ASP A 135 16.58 2.20 7.76
C ASP A 135 16.66 0.77 7.21
N ASN A 136 15.51 0.17 6.85
CA ASN A 136 15.37 -1.25 6.47
C ASN A 136 15.25 -1.50 4.96
N ILE A 137 15.52 -0.51 4.11
CA ILE A 137 15.48 -0.66 2.65
C ILE A 137 16.90 -0.74 2.08
N ASN A 138 17.09 -1.61 1.10
CA ASN A 138 18.33 -1.74 0.36
C ASN A 138 18.64 -0.48 -0.47
N PRO A 139 19.93 -0.20 -0.79
CA PRO A 139 20.29 0.89 -1.69
C PRO A 139 19.54 0.83 -3.02
N GLU A 140 19.23 2.02 -3.57
CA GLU A 140 18.44 2.25 -4.80
C GLU A 140 16.96 1.82 -4.71
N GLY A 141 16.53 1.37 -3.54
CA GLY A 141 15.15 0.97 -3.29
C GLY A 141 14.13 2.07 -3.54
N THR A 142 12.89 1.66 -3.77
CA THR A 142 11.77 2.57 -4.04
C THR A 142 10.74 2.49 -2.93
N ILE A 143 10.33 3.65 -2.43
CA ILE A 143 9.32 3.80 -1.37
C ILE A 143 8.07 4.42 -1.97
N ALA A 144 6.94 3.72 -1.90
CA ALA A 144 5.62 4.23 -2.26
C ALA A 144 4.91 4.75 -1.00
N ILE A 145 4.59 6.04 -0.97
CA ILE A 145 3.83 6.67 0.12
C ILE A 145 2.34 6.66 -0.25
N MET A 146 1.55 5.93 0.51
CA MET A 146 0.11 5.77 0.33
C MET A 146 -0.69 6.26 1.53
N GLY A 147 -0.08 6.23 2.72
CA GLY A 147 -0.69 6.73 3.95
C GLY A 147 -0.87 8.24 3.92
N VAL A 148 -2.03 8.70 4.37
CA VAL A 148 -2.34 10.14 4.43
C VAL A 148 -1.95 10.70 5.80
N SER A 149 -1.07 11.69 5.82
CA SER A 149 -0.74 12.48 7.02
C SER A 149 -1.28 13.90 6.89
N GLU A 150 -1.89 14.44 7.95
CA GLU A 150 -2.37 15.82 7.97
C GLU A 150 -1.25 16.83 8.26
N ASN A 151 -0.19 16.38 8.92
CA ASN A 151 0.95 17.19 9.32
C ASN A 151 2.18 16.86 8.47
N PHE A 152 3.15 17.78 8.47
CA PHE A 152 4.47 17.53 7.91
C PHE A 152 5.13 16.36 8.62
N VAL A 153 5.81 15.51 7.84
CA VAL A 153 6.52 14.35 8.33
C VAL A 153 8.02 14.58 8.17
N GLU A 154 8.75 14.55 9.29
CA GLU A 154 10.20 14.61 9.27
C GLU A 154 10.78 13.26 8.86
N ILE A 155 11.66 13.25 7.86
CA ILE A 155 12.31 12.05 7.34
C ILE A 155 13.84 12.20 7.33
N ASN A 156 14.56 11.09 7.40
CA ASN A 156 16.02 11.05 7.34
C ASN A 156 16.50 11.22 5.89
N THR A 157 16.58 12.47 5.42
CA THR A 157 17.01 12.80 4.06
C THR A 157 18.47 12.45 3.80
N ARG A 158 19.34 12.41 4.83
CA ARG A 158 20.72 11.99 4.71
C ARG A 158 20.80 10.52 4.27
N MET A 159 20.08 9.63 4.95
CA MET A 159 20.06 8.22 4.59
C MET A 159 19.39 7.97 3.23
N MET A 160 18.38 8.77 2.87
CA MET A 160 17.84 8.73 1.51
C MET A 160 18.89 9.03 0.45
N LEU A 161 19.73 10.05 0.69
CA LEU A 161 20.83 10.41 -0.20
C LEU A 161 21.88 9.29 -0.26
N GLU A 162 22.36 8.81 0.90
CA GLU A 162 23.40 7.81 0.99
C GLU A 162 23.02 6.48 0.33
N LYS A 163 21.75 6.07 0.47
CA LYS A 163 21.24 4.85 -0.16
C LYS A 163 20.72 5.06 -1.59
N GLY A 164 20.66 6.28 -2.11
CA GLY A 164 20.13 6.58 -3.45
C GLY A 164 18.65 6.23 -3.61
N LEU A 165 17.83 6.41 -2.55
CA LEU A 165 16.46 5.97 -2.53
C LEU A 165 15.55 6.82 -3.43
N ARG A 166 14.55 6.18 -4.01
CA ARG A 166 13.43 6.83 -4.69
C ARG A 166 12.21 6.83 -3.79
N MET A 167 11.53 7.98 -3.69
CA MET A 167 10.28 8.09 -2.94
C MET A 167 9.22 8.77 -3.80
N PHE A 168 8.02 8.22 -3.87
CA PHE A 168 6.90 8.84 -4.58
C PHE A 168 5.60 8.71 -3.81
N GLY A 169 4.77 9.74 -3.89
CA GLY A 169 3.42 9.71 -3.34
C GLY A 169 2.43 9.17 -4.37
N SER A 170 1.48 8.36 -3.92
CA SER A 170 0.39 7.88 -4.75
C SER A 170 -0.92 7.96 -3.98
N SER A 171 -1.92 8.54 -4.60
CA SER A 171 -3.27 8.62 -4.02
C SER A 171 -4.32 8.58 -5.13
N ARG A 172 -5.51 8.12 -4.76
CA ARG A 172 -6.65 7.97 -5.66
C ARG A 172 -6.40 6.89 -6.72
N SER A 173 -7.35 6.73 -7.61
CA SER A 173 -7.30 5.82 -8.75
C SER A 173 -8.17 6.35 -9.88
N GLY A 174 -7.95 5.88 -11.08
CA GLY A 174 -8.75 6.22 -12.25
C GLY A 174 -9.65 5.05 -12.69
N ARG A 175 -10.50 5.30 -13.71
CA ARG A 175 -11.39 4.29 -14.26
C ARG A 175 -10.64 3.02 -14.72
N LYS A 176 -9.43 3.19 -15.28
CA LYS A 176 -8.58 2.07 -15.70
C LYS A 176 -8.24 1.15 -14.52
N ASP A 177 -7.87 1.71 -13.38
CA ASP A 177 -7.48 0.95 -12.20
C ASP A 177 -8.68 0.18 -11.63
N PHE A 178 -9.89 0.80 -11.64
CA PHE A 178 -11.14 0.13 -11.28
C PHE A 178 -11.46 -1.04 -12.22
N LEU A 179 -11.35 -0.86 -13.54
CA LEU A 179 -11.59 -1.94 -14.51
C LEU A 179 -10.63 -3.09 -14.28
N GLN A 180 -9.35 -2.82 -14.10
CA GLN A 180 -8.36 -3.85 -13.81
C GLN A 180 -8.59 -4.55 -12.46
N THR A 181 -9.18 -3.84 -11.49
CA THR A 181 -9.50 -4.43 -10.17
C THR A 181 -10.70 -5.38 -10.24
N VAL A 182 -11.70 -5.10 -11.05
CA VAL A 182 -12.88 -5.99 -11.18
C VAL A 182 -12.63 -7.20 -12.09
N GLU A 183 -11.51 -7.23 -12.80
CA GLU A 183 -11.03 -8.37 -13.60
C GLU A 183 -10.18 -9.35 -12.78
N LEU A 184 -9.74 -8.95 -11.58
CA LEU A 184 -9.01 -9.80 -10.61
C LEU A 184 -9.98 -10.72 -9.85
#